data_651cde104f71ec2fb23dc65e70249c21
#
_entry.id   651cde104f71ec2fb23dc65e70249c21
#
_cell.length_a   1.000
_cell.length_b   1.000
_cell.length_c   1.000
_cell.angle_alpha   90.00
_cell.angle_beta   90.00
_cell.angle_gamma   90.00
#
_symmetry.space_group_name_H-M   'P 1'
#
loop_
_entity.id
_entity.type
_entity.pdbx_description
1 polymer ?
#
loop_
_entity_poly.entity_id
_entity_poly.type
_entity_poly.pdbx_seq_one_letter_code
_entity_poly.pdbx_strand_id
1 'polypeptide(L)'
;MDEQLGAFGARCGLRTEDSYHAAVTGILGEDFGMHVERYEAFDEAGQVFGLPEQIEIDILMKDAKITAIEIRSSMSKSDVYAFDRKVSFYESRQQVKVDRKIIITPMLDHRAEAAVKSLSMFVYTSGYAWGDEETGEQAL
;
A
#
# COMPACT_ATOMS: atom_id res chain seq x y z
N MET A 1 11.94 16.98 -15.96
CA MET A 1 12.21 16.40 -15.55
C MET A 1 12.28 16.14 -15.27
N ASP A 2 11.92 16.54 -15.25
CA ASP A 2 12.08 15.87 -14.81
C ASP A 2 12.20 16.03 -14.44
N GLU A 3 11.82 16.46 -14.44
CA GLU A 3 11.93 16.08 -14.00
C GLU A 3 11.92 16.22 -13.42
N GLN A 4 11.48 16.62 -13.49
CA GLN A 4 11.50 16.29 -12.92
C GLN A 4 11.29 16.23 -12.33
N LEU A 5 10.66 16.53 -12.35
CA LEU A 5 10.50 16.00 -11.73
C LEU A 5 10.32 16.26 -11.19
N GLY A 6 10.05 16.88 -11.19
CA GLY A 6 10.03 16.55 -10.64
C GLY A 6 9.69 16.81 -10.21
N ALA A 7 9.38 17.24 -10.24
CA ALA A 7 9.32 16.90 -9.78
C ALA A 7 9.07 16.75 -9.44
N PHE A 8 8.63 16.79 -9.52
CA PHE A 8 8.60 16.07 -9.14
C PHE A 8 8.37 15.79 -9.14
N GLY A 9 7.98 15.99 -9.38
CA GLY A 9 7.91 15.20 -9.50
C GLY A 9 7.54 15.17 -9.70
N ALA A 10 7.20 15.40 -9.87
CA ALA A 10 7.10 15.03 -10.07
C ALA A 10 7.07 14.89 -10.24
N ARG A 11 7.13 14.73 -10.32
CA ARG A 11 7.22 14.39 -10.51
C ARG A 11 7.44 13.90 -10.20
N CYS A 12 7.45 13.91 -10.06
CA CYS A 12 7.68 13.30 -9.79
C CYS A 12 7.73 12.70 -9.24
N GLY A 13 8.02 13.41 -8.88
CA GLY A 13 8.19 12.78 -8.13
C GLY A 13 8.25 11.49 -8.12
N LEU A 14 7.93 11.18 -7.69
CA LEU A 14 7.90 10.03 -7.84
C LEU A 14 7.43 9.82 -9.03
N ARG A 15 8.11 9.58 -9.86
CA ARG A 15 7.76 9.38 -11.03
C ARG A 15 7.29 8.08 -11.28
N THR A 16 7.80 7.09 -10.73
CA THR A 16 7.37 5.75 -11.01
C THR A 16 7.07 5.07 -9.72
N GLU A 17 6.20 4.08 -9.77
CA GLU A 17 5.90 3.31 -8.60
C GLU A 17 7.12 2.54 -8.14
N ASP A 18 7.95 2.11 -9.07
CA ASP A 18 9.16 1.38 -8.70
C ASP A 18 10.11 2.24 -7.86
N SER A 19 10.30 3.50 -8.24
CA SER A 19 11.18 4.35 -7.47
C SER A 19 10.63 4.61 -6.10
N TYR A 20 9.32 4.85 -6.04
CA TYR A 20 8.68 5.15 -4.79
C TYR A 20 8.75 3.93 -3.87
N HIS A 21 8.48 2.76 -4.46
CA HIS A 21 8.52 1.51 -3.75
C HIS A 21 9.93 1.29 -3.16
N ALA A 22 10.95 1.48 -3.97
CA ALA A 22 12.31 1.28 -3.51
C ALA A 22 12.68 2.22 -2.37
N ALA A 23 12.25 3.46 -2.47
CA ALA A 23 12.55 4.44 -1.46
C ALA A 23 11.88 4.09 -0.14
N VAL A 24 10.60 3.72 -0.21
CA VAL A 24 9.85 3.38 0.99
C VAL A 24 10.42 2.11 1.64
N THR A 25 10.72 1.11 0.83
CA THR A 25 11.27 -0.14 1.33
C THR A 25 12.61 0.12 2.02
N GLY A 26 13.44 0.94 1.42
CA GLY A 26 14.73 1.25 2.00
C GLY A 26 14.60 1.95 3.34
N ILE A 27 13.70 2.93 3.40
CA ILE A 27 13.50 3.66 4.63
C ILE A 27 12.98 2.75 5.73
N LEU A 28 11.96 1.97 5.43
CA LEU A 28 11.38 1.12 6.45
C LEU A 28 12.34 0.05 6.92
N GLY A 29 13.06 -0.56 6.01
CA GLY A 29 13.98 -1.61 6.39
C GLY A 29 15.15 -1.08 7.19
N GLU A 30 15.70 0.05 6.76
CA GLU A 30 16.84 0.59 7.45
C GLU A 30 16.50 1.21 8.77
N ASP A 31 15.42 2.00 8.78
CA ASP A 31 15.12 2.76 9.97
C ASP A 31 14.55 1.92 11.09
N PHE A 32 13.84 0.88 10.77
CA PHE A 32 13.17 0.11 11.80
C PHE A 32 13.71 -1.29 12.00
N GLY A 33 14.66 -1.69 11.17
CA GLY A 33 15.24 -3.01 11.31
C GLY A 33 14.22 -4.13 11.16
N MET A 34 13.15 -3.90 10.46
CA MET A 34 12.11 -4.88 10.30
C MET A 34 12.35 -5.77 9.12
N HIS A 35 11.78 -6.95 9.18
CA HIS A 35 11.85 -7.84 8.03
C HIS A 35 10.84 -7.33 7.02
N VAL A 36 11.31 -6.99 5.84
CA VAL A 36 10.49 -6.44 4.78
C VAL A 36 10.59 -7.33 3.56
N GLU A 37 9.46 -7.76 3.03
CA GLU A 37 9.48 -8.60 1.85
C GLU A 37 8.32 -8.27 0.94
N ARG A 38 8.41 -8.74 -0.29
CA ARG A 38 7.34 -8.59 -1.27
C ARG A 38 6.65 -9.92 -1.39
N TYR A 39 5.34 -9.93 -1.52
CA TYR A 39 4.60 -11.17 -1.65
C TYR A 39 4.08 -11.32 -3.08
N GLU A 40 4.26 -12.49 -3.67
CA GLU A 40 3.74 -12.78 -4.99
C GLU A 40 3.15 -14.16 -4.99
N ALA A 41 2.00 -14.32 -5.60
CA ALA A 41 1.36 -15.62 -5.70
C ALA A 41 0.35 -15.59 -6.84
N PHE A 42 0.01 -16.74 -7.36
CA PHE A 42 -0.97 -16.81 -8.43
C PHE A 42 -2.32 -17.19 -7.84
N ASP A 43 -3.34 -16.40 -8.14
CA ASP A 43 -4.68 -16.59 -7.61
C ASP A 43 -5.48 -17.36 -8.64
N GLU A 44 -5.45 -18.68 -8.57
CA GLU A 44 -6.13 -19.51 -9.56
C GLU A 44 -7.64 -19.40 -9.49
N ALA A 45 -8.18 -19.18 -8.32
CA ALA A 45 -9.63 -19.11 -8.15
C ALA A 45 -10.22 -17.76 -8.55
N GLY A 46 -9.39 -16.77 -8.82
CA GLY A 46 -9.88 -15.46 -9.18
C GLY A 46 -10.51 -14.74 -8.01
N GLN A 47 -10.00 -14.96 -6.81
CA GLN A 47 -10.55 -14.39 -5.61
C GLN A 47 -10.40 -12.88 -5.57
N VAL A 48 -9.32 -12.36 -6.09
CA VAL A 48 -9.03 -10.93 -6.00
C VAL A 48 -9.65 -10.16 -7.16
N PHE A 49 -9.38 -10.58 -8.39
CA PHE A 49 -9.84 -9.82 -9.56
C PHE A 49 -10.98 -10.48 -10.33
N GLY A 50 -11.44 -11.61 -9.88
CA GLY A 50 -12.51 -12.29 -10.57
C GLY A 50 -12.03 -13.22 -11.68
N LEU A 51 -10.74 -13.18 -11.96
CA LEU A 51 -10.13 -14.03 -12.98
C LEU A 51 -8.80 -14.51 -12.41
N PRO A 52 -8.29 -15.66 -12.88
CA PRO A 52 -6.98 -16.11 -12.41
C PRO A 52 -5.94 -15.07 -12.77
N GLU A 53 -5.15 -14.70 -11.81
CA GLU A 53 -4.17 -13.65 -12.02
C GLU A 53 -3.08 -13.66 -10.97
N GLN A 54 -1.92 -13.13 -11.31
CA GLN A 54 -0.82 -12.97 -10.38
C GLN A 54 -1.16 -11.87 -9.39
N ILE A 55 -0.96 -12.14 -8.12
CA ILE A 55 -1.25 -11.18 -7.06
C ILE A 55 0.05 -10.75 -6.42
N GLU A 56 0.19 -9.46 -6.18
CA GLU A 56 1.38 -8.93 -5.52
C GLU A 56 0.98 -7.99 -4.42
N ILE A 57 1.64 -8.12 -3.28
CA ILE A 57 1.54 -7.13 -2.22
C ILE A 57 2.92 -6.51 -2.14
N ASP A 58 2.99 -5.20 -2.31
CA ASP A 58 4.26 -4.52 -2.47
C ASP A 58 5.20 -4.71 -1.30
N ILE A 59 4.70 -4.55 -0.10
CA ILE A 59 5.53 -4.67 1.09
C ILE A 59 4.76 -5.38 2.18
N LEU A 60 5.40 -6.37 2.79
CA LEU A 60 4.88 -7.00 3.99
C LEU A 60 5.96 -6.80 5.03
N MET A 61 5.60 -6.17 6.15
CA MET A 61 6.53 -6.01 7.25
C MET A 61 6.09 -6.97 8.33
N LYS A 62 6.96 -7.90 8.66
CA LYS A 62 6.65 -8.93 9.64
C LYS A 62 7.49 -8.74 10.87
N ASP A 63 6.84 -8.59 11.98
CA ASP A 63 7.50 -8.34 13.19
C ASP A 63 6.60 -9.03 14.17
N ALA A 64 6.30 -8.48 15.32
CA ALA A 64 5.30 -9.04 16.20
C ALA A 64 3.96 -8.95 15.50
N LYS A 65 3.78 -7.95 14.65
CA LYS A 65 2.57 -7.78 13.87
C LYS A 65 2.89 -7.80 12.41
N ILE A 66 1.88 -8.07 11.59
CA ILE A 66 2.05 -8.07 10.14
C ILE A 66 1.37 -6.85 9.57
N THR A 67 2.11 -6.09 8.77
CA THR A 67 1.59 -4.90 8.11
C THR A 67 1.73 -5.10 6.60
N ALA A 68 0.63 -4.90 5.87
CA ALA A 68 0.66 -4.99 4.41
C ALA A 68 0.57 -3.59 3.84
N ILE A 69 1.39 -3.28 2.87
CA ILE A 69 1.45 -1.94 2.29
C ILE A 69 1.35 -2.02 0.78
N GLU A 70 0.47 -1.18 0.23
CA GLU A 70 0.33 -1.06 -1.22
C GLU A 70 0.85 0.31 -1.60
N ILE A 71 1.70 0.39 -2.62
CA ILE A 71 2.28 1.65 -3.08
C ILE A 71 1.83 1.87 -4.50
N ARG A 72 1.11 2.96 -4.75
CA ARG A 72 0.59 3.26 -6.07
C ARG A 72 0.69 4.75 -6.36
N SER A 73 0.85 5.11 -7.61
CA SER A 73 0.88 6.52 -7.98
C SER A 73 -0.51 7.12 -7.85
N SER A 74 -1.56 6.32 -7.95
CA SER A 74 -2.93 6.79 -7.69
C SER A 74 -3.77 5.62 -7.27
N MET A 75 -4.80 5.87 -6.47
CA MET A 75 -5.70 4.82 -5.99
C MET A 75 -7.14 5.26 -6.17
N SER A 76 -7.92 4.42 -6.85
CA SER A 76 -9.34 4.63 -6.98
C SER A 76 -10.05 3.80 -5.93
N LYS A 77 -11.36 3.95 -5.86
CA LYS A 77 -12.16 3.17 -4.94
C LYS A 77 -12.01 1.68 -5.22
N SER A 78 -12.03 1.28 -6.49
CA SER A 78 -11.90 -0.13 -6.81
C SER A 78 -10.50 -0.64 -6.47
N ASP A 79 -9.48 0.22 -6.56
CA ASP A 79 -8.13 -0.18 -6.17
C ASP A 79 -8.07 -0.46 -4.67
N VAL A 80 -8.79 0.33 -3.87
CA VAL A 80 -8.81 0.12 -2.43
C VAL A 80 -9.43 -1.24 -2.12
N TYR A 81 -10.54 -1.57 -2.78
CA TYR A 81 -11.18 -2.86 -2.56
C TYR A 81 -10.29 -4.01 -3.05
N ALA A 82 -9.58 -3.79 -4.15
CA ALA A 82 -8.68 -4.83 -4.64
C ALA A 82 -7.56 -5.10 -3.65
N PHE A 83 -7.02 -4.05 -3.04
CA PHE A 83 -5.97 -4.23 -2.05
C PHE A 83 -6.52 -5.02 -0.85
N ASP A 84 -7.74 -4.72 -0.43
CA ASP A 84 -8.33 -5.45 0.67
C ASP A 84 -8.46 -6.93 0.33
N ARG A 85 -8.85 -7.25 -0.90
CA ARG A 85 -8.98 -8.63 -1.32
C ARG A 85 -7.63 -9.33 -1.43
N LYS A 86 -6.58 -8.59 -1.81
CA LYS A 86 -5.24 -9.16 -1.83
C LYS A 86 -4.81 -9.56 -0.43
N VAL A 87 -5.11 -8.70 0.54
CA VAL A 87 -4.75 -8.99 1.93
C VAL A 87 -5.51 -10.22 2.42
N SER A 88 -6.80 -10.32 2.10
CA SER A 88 -7.59 -11.48 2.49
C SER A 88 -7.06 -12.76 1.85
N PHE A 89 -6.63 -12.66 0.60
CA PHE A 89 -6.05 -13.78 -0.12
C PHE A 89 -4.77 -14.26 0.58
N TYR A 90 -3.93 -13.30 0.95
CA TYR A 90 -2.68 -13.61 1.65
C TYR A 90 -2.98 -14.27 2.99
N GLU A 91 -3.92 -13.71 3.74
CA GLU A 91 -4.27 -14.25 5.04
C GLU A 91 -4.75 -15.69 4.93
N SER A 92 -5.56 -15.96 3.93
CA SER A 92 -6.10 -17.28 3.74
C SER A 92 -5.01 -18.26 3.32
N ARG A 93 -4.14 -17.83 2.37
CA ARG A 93 -3.11 -18.69 1.88
C ARG A 93 -2.07 -19.02 2.93
N GLN A 94 -1.69 -18.05 3.75
CA GLN A 94 -0.63 -18.22 4.73
C GLN A 94 -1.15 -18.56 6.12
N GLN A 95 -2.47 -18.57 6.30
CA GLN A 95 -3.08 -18.90 7.58
C GLN A 95 -2.57 -17.94 8.66
N VAL A 96 -2.60 -16.66 8.37
CA VAL A 96 -2.16 -15.62 9.31
C VAL A 96 -3.15 -14.48 9.26
N LYS A 97 -2.99 -13.52 10.14
CA LYS A 97 -3.84 -12.35 10.14
C LYS A 97 -2.96 -11.13 9.95
N VAL A 98 -3.37 -10.25 9.05
CA VAL A 98 -2.66 -8.99 8.83
C VAL A 98 -3.25 -7.98 9.81
N ASP A 99 -2.39 -7.34 10.57
CA ASP A 99 -2.82 -6.43 11.62
C ASP A 99 -3.07 -5.02 11.10
N ARG A 100 -2.34 -4.59 10.09
CA ARG A 100 -2.51 -3.26 9.54
C ARG A 100 -2.43 -3.26 8.02
N LYS A 101 -3.25 -2.44 7.39
CA LYS A 101 -3.26 -2.28 5.95
C LYS A 101 -2.98 -0.81 5.66
N ILE A 102 -1.94 -0.54 4.93
CA ILE A 102 -1.50 0.82 4.65
C ILE A 102 -1.39 1.04 3.14
N ILE A 103 -1.89 2.18 2.69
CA ILE A 103 -1.77 2.57 1.30
C ILE A 103 -0.88 3.79 1.27
N ILE A 104 0.10 3.82 0.38
CA ILE A 104 0.95 4.97 0.18
C ILE A 104 0.75 5.43 -1.25
N THR A 105 0.15 6.60 -1.43
CA THR A 105 -0.12 7.12 -2.76
C THR A 105 -0.22 8.64 -2.69
N PRO A 106 0.30 9.35 -3.67
CA PRO A 106 0.13 10.80 -3.69
C PRO A 106 -1.25 11.22 -4.16
N MET A 107 -2.01 10.30 -4.77
CA MET A 107 -3.33 10.66 -5.27
C MET A 107 -4.37 9.63 -4.91
N LEU A 108 -5.17 9.93 -3.90
CA LEU A 108 -6.27 9.08 -3.52
C LEU A 108 -7.56 9.75 -4.02
N ASP A 109 -8.33 9.03 -4.82
CA ASP A 109 -9.60 9.53 -5.32
C ASP A 109 -10.48 9.79 -4.10
N HIS A 110 -11.10 10.96 -4.02
CA HIS A 110 -11.89 11.29 -2.84
C HIS A 110 -13.06 10.33 -2.66
N ARG A 111 -13.51 9.68 -3.72
CA ARG A 111 -14.57 8.70 -3.61
C ARG A 111 -14.11 7.43 -2.92
N ALA A 112 -12.81 7.26 -2.75
CA ALA A 112 -12.28 6.08 -2.08
C ALA A 112 -12.16 6.28 -0.58
N GLU A 113 -12.36 7.50 -0.08
CA GLU A 113 -12.14 7.78 1.34
C GLU A 113 -13.04 6.97 2.25
N ALA A 114 -14.31 6.82 1.88
CA ALA A 114 -15.23 6.05 2.69
C ALA A 114 -14.82 4.57 2.75
N ALA A 115 -14.31 4.05 1.63
CA ALA A 115 -13.87 2.67 1.58
C ALA A 115 -12.66 2.46 2.48
N VAL A 116 -11.73 3.40 2.46
CA VAL A 116 -10.55 3.34 3.31
C VAL A 116 -10.97 3.27 4.77
N LYS A 117 -11.91 4.10 5.17
CA LYS A 117 -12.37 4.11 6.55
C LYS A 117 -13.11 2.84 6.91
N SER A 118 -14.01 2.39 6.04
CA SER A 118 -14.80 1.22 6.38
C SER A 118 -13.96 -0.06 6.41
N LEU A 119 -12.84 -0.08 5.70
CA LEU A 119 -11.96 -1.23 5.69
C LEU A 119 -10.80 -1.07 6.69
N SER A 120 -10.84 -0.02 7.48
CA SER A 120 -9.85 0.23 8.52
C SER A 120 -8.43 0.30 7.98
N MET A 121 -8.26 0.98 6.88
CA MET A 121 -6.94 1.16 6.30
C MET A 121 -6.40 2.53 6.62
N PHE A 122 -5.08 2.67 6.55
CA PHE A 122 -4.42 3.96 6.70
C PHE A 122 -3.87 4.38 5.35
N VAL A 123 -3.92 5.66 5.04
CA VAL A 123 -3.39 6.15 3.78
C VAL A 123 -2.45 7.31 4.04
N TYR A 124 -1.29 7.27 3.41
CA TYR A 124 -0.33 8.36 3.48
C TYR A 124 -0.22 8.98 2.09
N THR A 125 -0.47 10.27 1.98
CA THR A 125 -0.37 10.95 0.70
C THR A 125 0.51 12.16 0.89
N SER A 126 1.50 12.28 0.09
CA SER A 126 2.38 13.46 0.13
C SER A 126 2.78 13.85 1.54
N GLY A 127 3.06 12.89 2.34
CA GLY A 127 3.49 13.17 3.70
C GLY A 127 2.35 13.34 4.69
N TYR A 128 1.11 13.30 4.24
CA TYR A 128 -0.02 13.40 5.13
C TYR A 128 -0.66 12.06 5.34
N ALA A 129 -1.24 11.85 6.50
CA ALA A 129 -1.91 10.62 6.80
C ALA A 129 -3.39 10.79 6.67
N TRP A 130 -4.05 9.78 6.15
CA TRP A 130 -5.48 9.77 6.02
C TRP A 130 -5.98 8.59 6.82
N GLY A 131 -7.26 8.52 7.03
CA GLY A 131 -7.82 7.37 7.72
C GLY A 131 -7.77 7.53 9.20
N ASP A 132 -6.75 8.07 9.70
CA ASP A 132 -6.60 8.21 11.11
C ASP A 132 -6.11 9.59 11.34
N GLU A 133 -6.74 10.54 10.71
CA GLU A 133 -6.16 11.72 10.70
C GLU A 133 -6.32 12.49 11.87
N GLU A 134 -7.16 12.13 12.68
CA GLU A 134 -7.26 12.84 13.85
C GLU A 134 -6.06 12.64 14.56
N THR A 135 -5.55 11.55 14.43
CA THR A 135 -4.38 11.26 15.14
C THR A 135 -3.42 11.44 14.12
N GLY A 136 -3.82 11.84 13.03
CA GLY A 136 -2.97 11.83 11.95
C GLY A 136 -1.70 12.48 12.15
N GLU A 137 -1.73 13.39 12.89
CA GLU A 137 -0.55 13.95 13.06
C GLU A 137 0.34 13.00 13.49
N GLN A 138 -0.13 12.24 14.28
CA GLN A 138 0.71 11.32 14.77
C GLN A 138 1.14 10.48 13.79
N ALA A 139 0.51 10.40 12.90
CA ALA A 139 0.81 9.41 12.00
C ALA A 139 2.20 9.50 11.65
N LEU A 140 2.72 10.47 11.68
CA LEU A 140 4.07 10.42 11.28
C LEU A 140 4.89 11.15 12.16
#